data_15483feb0c3861171f39aeeaf15860de
#
_entry.id   15483feb0c3861171f39aeeaf15860de
#
_cell.length_a   1.000
_cell.length_b   1.000
_cell.length_c   1.000
_cell.angle_alpha   90.00
_cell.angle_beta   90.00
_cell.angle_gamma   90.00
#
_symmetry.space_group_name_H-M   'P 1'
#
loop_
_entity.id
_entity.type
_entity.pdbx_description
1 polymer ?
#
loop_
_entity_poly.entity_id
_entity_poly.type
_entity_poly.pdbx_seq_one_letter_code
_entity_poly.pdbx_strand_id
1 'polypeptide(L)'
;MKVERSIEIAAPPDAVYDVVMDPERLGEWVTVHDSLVHAPDGVLEQGDELAQRLKIAHKCFNVTWQVAVAHRPRDVEWEGRCPMGTKARVSYDLEPRGDGTCFNYVNEYELPGGPLGKIGGKAFQRTAAKEADRTLVKLKGLFER
;
A
#
# COMPACT_ATOMS: atom_id res chain seq x y z
N MET A 1 -4.33 -7.49 12.06
CA MET A 1 -5.43 -7.24 11.12
C MET A 1 -4.90 -7.31 9.70
N LYS A 2 -5.58 -8.02 8.82
CA LYS A 2 -5.09 -8.32 7.47
C LYS A 2 -6.19 -8.09 6.44
N VAL A 3 -5.87 -7.35 5.38
CA VAL A 3 -6.75 -7.13 4.23
C VAL A 3 -6.04 -7.66 3.00
N GLU A 4 -6.67 -8.60 2.28
CA GLU A 4 -6.15 -9.18 1.05
C GLU A 4 -7.11 -8.87 -0.10
N ARG A 5 -6.56 -8.36 -1.21
CA ARG A 5 -7.35 -8.04 -2.41
C ARG A 5 -6.53 -8.34 -3.66
N SER A 6 -7.24 -8.60 -4.75
CA SER A 6 -6.63 -8.81 -6.06
C SER A 6 -7.42 -8.06 -7.12
N ILE A 7 -6.75 -7.60 -8.15
CA ILE A 7 -7.38 -6.93 -9.28
C ILE A 7 -6.59 -7.21 -10.56
N GLU A 8 -7.31 -7.34 -11.68
CA GLU A 8 -6.70 -7.49 -13.00
C GLU A 8 -6.47 -6.10 -13.60
N ILE A 9 -5.26 -5.86 -14.10
CA ILE A 9 -4.86 -4.58 -14.70
C ILE A 9 -4.41 -4.83 -16.13
N ALA A 10 -4.90 -4.03 -17.07
CA ALA A 10 -4.59 -4.14 -18.50
C ALA A 10 -3.27 -3.45 -18.85
N ALA A 11 -2.19 -3.84 -18.18
CA ALA A 11 -0.83 -3.37 -18.42
C ALA A 11 0.17 -4.43 -17.96
N PRO A 12 1.35 -4.52 -18.59
CA PRO A 12 2.35 -5.52 -18.19
C PRO A 12 2.92 -5.23 -16.80
N PRO A 13 3.43 -6.26 -16.10
CA PRO A 13 3.95 -6.10 -14.74
C PRO A 13 4.99 -4.99 -14.58
N ASP A 14 5.88 -4.80 -15.54
CA ASP A 14 6.88 -3.71 -15.47
C ASP A 14 6.23 -2.33 -15.37
N ALA A 15 5.19 -2.08 -16.15
CA ALA A 15 4.49 -0.81 -16.15
C ALA A 15 3.77 -0.57 -14.83
N VAL A 16 3.11 -1.61 -14.29
CA VAL A 16 2.43 -1.53 -13.00
C VAL A 16 3.45 -1.31 -11.87
N TYR A 17 4.55 -2.05 -11.91
CA TYR A 17 5.62 -1.93 -10.92
C TYR A 17 6.16 -0.50 -10.83
N ASP A 18 6.41 0.13 -11.97
CA ASP A 18 6.94 1.50 -12.00
C ASP A 18 5.99 2.51 -11.37
N VAL A 19 4.69 2.28 -11.43
CA VAL A 19 3.70 3.14 -10.79
C VAL A 19 3.64 2.89 -9.28
N VAL A 20 3.49 1.62 -8.87
CA VAL A 20 3.29 1.30 -7.44
C VAL A 20 4.54 1.52 -6.61
N MET A 21 5.71 1.52 -7.22
CA MET A 21 6.98 1.75 -6.52
C MET A 21 7.52 3.17 -6.68
N ASP A 22 6.76 4.07 -7.30
CA ASP A 22 7.13 5.47 -7.40
C ASP A 22 6.44 6.26 -6.27
N PRO A 23 7.19 6.75 -5.26
CA PRO A 23 6.58 7.46 -4.14
C PRO A 23 5.82 8.72 -4.55
N GLU A 24 6.26 9.41 -5.59
CA GLU A 24 5.59 10.63 -6.06
C GLU A 24 4.22 10.35 -6.67
N ARG A 25 3.96 9.10 -7.05
CA ARG A 25 2.69 8.69 -7.63
C ARG A 25 1.72 8.05 -6.63
N LEU A 26 2.11 7.92 -5.36
CA LEU A 26 1.24 7.32 -4.34
C LEU A 26 -0.11 8.03 -4.24
N GLY A 27 -0.13 9.35 -4.36
CA GLY A 27 -1.36 10.13 -4.30
C GLY A 27 -2.33 9.87 -5.46
N GLU A 28 -1.86 9.25 -6.55
CA GLU A 28 -2.69 8.96 -7.71
C GLU A 28 -3.55 7.71 -7.51
N TRP A 29 -3.16 6.79 -6.63
CA TRP A 29 -3.89 5.53 -6.46
C TRP A 29 -4.17 5.13 -5.01
N VAL A 30 -3.31 5.47 -4.05
CA VAL A 30 -3.51 5.11 -2.64
C VAL A 30 -4.47 6.11 -1.99
N THR A 31 -5.70 5.69 -1.74
CA THR A 31 -6.78 6.58 -1.27
C THR A 31 -6.52 7.17 0.11
N VAL A 32 -5.76 6.46 0.95
CA VAL A 32 -5.44 6.93 2.31
C VAL A 32 -4.16 7.77 2.36
N HIS A 33 -3.48 7.93 1.23
CA HIS A 33 -2.28 8.78 1.15
C HIS A 33 -2.65 10.24 1.30
N ASP A 34 -2.10 10.92 2.30
CA ASP A 34 -2.25 12.35 2.50
C ASP A 34 -1.09 13.12 1.87
N SER A 35 0.13 12.80 2.26
CA SER A 35 1.32 13.45 1.72
C SER A 35 2.57 12.63 1.95
N LEU A 36 3.63 12.93 1.18
CA LEU A 36 4.98 12.42 1.47
C LEU A 36 5.66 13.33 2.46
N VAL A 37 6.27 12.76 3.48
CA VAL A 37 7.13 13.48 4.40
C VAL A 37 8.54 13.54 3.85
N HIS A 38 9.09 12.38 3.46
CA HIS A 38 10.32 12.29 2.69
C HIS A 38 10.34 10.97 1.92
N ALA A 39 11.04 10.96 0.79
CA ALA A 39 11.24 9.76 -0.01
C ALA A 39 12.43 9.98 -0.96
N PRO A 40 13.12 8.90 -1.38
CA PRO A 40 14.10 9.01 -2.45
C PRO A 40 13.43 9.32 -3.78
N ASP A 41 14.20 9.84 -4.72
CA ASP A 41 13.73 10.12 -6.07
C ASP A 41 13.62 8.83 -6.88
N GLY A 42 12.62 8.75 -7.74
CA GLY A 42 12.44 7.64 -8.68
C GLY A 42 11.81 6.40 -8.06
N VAL A 43 11.90 5.30 -8.78
CA VAL A 43 11.33 4.01 -8.37
C VAL A 43 12.09 3.46 -7.16
N LEU A 44 11.35 3.07 -6.15
CA LEU A 44 11.92 2.54 -4.90
C LEU A 44 12.66 1.22 -5.14
N GLU A 45 13.78 1.06 -4.43
CA GLU A 45 14.60 -0.15 -4.46
C GLU A 45 14.63 -0.79 -3.08
N GLN A 46 15.03 -2.07 -3.04
CA GLN A 46 15.17 -2.78 -1.78
C GLN A 46 16.15 -2.05 -0.86
N GLY A 47 15.75 -1.85 0.39
CA GLY A 47 16.51 -1.11 1.37
C GLY A 47 16.13 0.36 1.48
N ASP A 48 15.38 0.90 0.52
CA ASP A 48 14.95 2.30 0.58
C ASP A 48 13.99 2.54 1.75
N GLU A 49 14.04 3.76 2.27
CA GLU A 49 13.16 4.20 3.34
C GLU A 49 12.38 5.43 2.90
N LEU A 50 11.11 5.48 3.25
CA LEU A 50 10.26 6.65 3.01
C LEU A 50 9.34 6.89 4.19
N ALA A 51 8.96 8.14 4.39
CA ALA A 51 7.98 8.51 5.39
C ALA A 51 6.75 9.10 4.72
N GLN A 52 5.59 8.62 5.12
CA GLN A 52 4.30 8.92 4.52
C GLN A 52 3.32 9.34 5.60
N ARG A 53 2.53 10.37 5.30
CA ARG A 53 1.41 10.74 6.14
C ARG A 53 0.15 10.09 5.54
N LEU A 54 -0.55 9.34 6.36
CA LEU A 54 -1.80 8.67 6.00
C LEU A 54 -2.98 9.33 6.70
N LYS A 55 -4.14 9.24 6.07
CA LYS A 55 -5.41 9.65 6.65
C LYS A 55 -6.42 8.53 6.51
N ILE A 56 -6.80 7.94 7.63
CA ILE A 56 -7.77 6.85 7.68
C ILE A 56 -8.81 7.18 8.77
N ALA A 57 -10.10 7.08 8.43
CA ALA A 57 -11.19 7.32 9.36
C ALA A 57 -11.06 8.68 10.08
N HIS A 58 -10.71 9.72 9.33
CA HIS A 58 -10.51 11.10 9.81
C HIS A 58 -9.31 11.29 10.75
N LYS A 59 -8.46 10.27 10.89
CA LYS A 59 -7.23 10.35 11.69
C LYS A 59 -6.03 10.37 10.78
N CYS A 60 -5.12 11.31 11.04
CA CYS A 60 -3.85 11.40 10.32
C CYS A 60 -2.72 10.87 11.19
N PHE A 61 -1.80 10.13 10.58
CA PHE A 61 -0.61 9.64 11.27
C PHE A 61 0.51 9.40 10.26
N ASN A 62 1.73 9.45 10.76
CA ASN A 62 2.91 9.20 9.93
C ASN A 62 3.34 7.76 10.05
N VAL A 63 3.74 7.17 8.93
CA VAL A 63 4.32 5.83 8.87
C VAL A 63 5.69 5.96 8.22
N THR A 64 6.69 5.34 8.83
CA THR A 64 8.02 5.20 8.22
C THR A 64 8.10 3.80 7.64
N TRP A 65 8.26 3.73 6.33
CA TRP A 65 8.34 2.47 5.59
C TRP A 65 9.78 2.16 5.20
N GLN A 66 10.12 0.86 5.27
CA GLN A 66 11.34 0.33 4.69
C GLN A 66 10.95 -0.70 3.64
N VAL A 67 11.54 -0.61 2.46
CA VAL A 67 11.33 -1.59 1.40
C VAL A 67 12.19 -2.82 1.73
N ALA A 68 11.54 -3.84 2.31
CA ALA A 68 12.23 -5.04 2.77
C ALA A 68 12.55 -5.99 1.62
N VAL A 69 11.67 -6.06 0.61
CA VAL A 69 11.84 -6.89 -0.59
C VAL A 69 11.40 -6.09 -1.80
N ALA A 70 12.23 -6.08 -2.84
CA ALA A 70 11.87 -5.51 -4.13
C ALA A 70 12.52 -6.35 -5.23
N HIS A 71 11.78 -7.35 -5.72
CA HIS A 71 12.19 -8.22 -6.83
C HIS A 71 11.39 -7.83 -8.07
N ARG A 72 11.91 -6.86 -8.81
CA ARG A 72 11.28 -6.34 -10.02
C ARG A 72 11.07 -7.41 -11.08
N PRO A 73 9.92 -7.48 -11.73
CA PRO A 73 8.71 -6.68 -11.52
C PRO A 73 7.63 -7.46 -10.73
N ARG A 74 8.02 -8.29 -9.79
CA ARG A 74 7.16 -9.33 -9.24
C ARG A 74 6.78 -9.13 -7.78
N ASP A 75 7.76 -9.16 -6.88
CA ASP A 75 7.50 -9.22 -5.44
C ASP A 75 7.99 -7.97 -4.74
N VAL A 76 7.11 -7.38 -3.93
CA VAL A 76 7.43 -6.21 -3.11
C VAL A 76 6.88 -6.42 -1.71
N GLU A 77 7.67 -6.04 -0.72
CA GLU A 77 7.24 -6.03 0.67
C GLU A 77 7.78 -4.79 1.37
N TRP A 78 6.88 -4.05 2.02
CA TRP A 78 7.21 -2.87 2.81
C TRP A 78 6.92 -3.17 4.28
N GLU A 79 7.86 -2.84 5.14
CA GLU A 79 7.68 -2.91 6.59
C GLU A 79 7.55 -1.49 7.13
N GLY A 80 6.48 -1.24 7.88
CA GLY A 80 6.16 0.09 8.38
C GLY A 80 6.19 0.17 9.89
N ARG A 81 6.67 1.32 10.39
CA ARG A 81 6.61 1.68 11.80
C ARG A 81 5.60 2.80 11.96
N CYS A 82 4.58 2.54 12.76
CA CYS A 82 3.47 3.45 13.02
C CYS A 82 3.62 4.08 14.41
N PRO A 83 2.82 5.11 14.73
CA PRO A 83 2.80 5.69 16.07
C PRO A 83 2.51 4.66 17.16
N MET A 84 2.99 4.92 18.37
CA MET A 84 2.79 4.09 19.55
C MET A 84 3.43 2.70 19.46
N GLY A 85 4.47 2.57 18.61
CA GLY A 85 5.22 1.32 18.46
C GLY A 85 4.49 0.24 17.69
N THR A 86 3.37 0.55 17.04
CA THR A 86 2.66 -0.40 16.20
C THR A 86 3.35 -0.57 14.86
N LYS A 87 3.10 -1.70 14.20
CA LYS A 87 3.74 -2.06 12.93
C LYS A 87 2.73 -2.29 11.83
N ALA A 88 3.15 -2.08 10.60
CA ALA A 88 2.36 -2.39 9.42
C ALA A 88 3.25 -3.11 8.39
N ARG A 89 2.60 -3.86 7.50
CA ARG A 89 3.27 -4.54 6.39
C ARG A 89 2.37 -4.45 5.17
N VAL A 90 2.97 -4.08 4.05
CA VAL A 90 2.28 -4.05 2.76
C VAL A 90 3.05 -4.93 1.80
N SER A 91 2.34 -5.78 1.07
CA SER A 91 2.94 -6.66 0.06
C SER A 91 2.22 -6.51 -1.26
N TYR A 92 2.99 -6.48 -2.34
CA TYR A 92 2.48 -6.53 -3.71
C TYR A 92 3.06 -7.76 -4.39
N ASP A 93 2.22 -8.52 -5.06
CA ASP A 93 2.65 -9.58 -5.98
C ASP A 93 2.03 -9.29 -7.34
N LEU A 94 2.87 -9.10 -8.35
CA LEU A 94 2.47 -8.73 -9.71
C LEU A 94 2.60 -9.96 -10.61
N GLU A 95 1.52 -10.67 -10.78
CA GLU A 95 1.50 -11.92 -11.53
C GLU A 95 1.14 -11.66 -12.98
N PRO A 96 2.03 -12.04 -13.95
CA PRO A 96 1.71 -11.85 -15.37
C PRO A 96 0.47 -12.68 -15.76
N ARG A 97 -0.44 -12.05 -16.50
CA ARG A 97 -1.63 -12.70 -17.04
C ARG A 97 -1.89 -12.24 -18.46
N GLY A 98 -1.48 -13.05 -19.44
CA GLY A 98 -1.53 -12.63 -20.85
C GLY A 98 -0.73 -11.36 -21.03
N ASP A 99 -1.36 -10.32 -21.58
CA ASP A 99 -0.72 -9.00 -21.76
C ASP A 99 -0.88 -8.08 -20.53
N GLY A 100 -1.56 -8.57 -19.51
CA GLY A 100 -1.87 -7.80 -18.30
C GLY A 100 -1.20 -8.33 -17.05
N THR A 101 -1.68 -7.87 -15.91
CA THR A 101 -1.16 -8.22 -14.60
C THR A 101 -2.30 -8.53 -13.64
N CYS A 102 -2.17 -9.60 -12.86
CA CYS A 102 -2.97 -9.79 -11.67
C CYS A 102 -2.19 -9.18 -10.51
N PHE A 103 -2.71 -8.09 -9.96
CA PHE A 103 -2.09 -7.37 -8.84
C PHE A 103 -2.68 -7.89 -7.54
N ASN A 104 -1.87 -8.58 -6.76
CA ASN A 104 -2.25 -9.09 -5.45
C ASN A 104 -1.72 -8.15 -4.37
N TYR A 105 -2.62 -7.68 -3.53
CA TYR A 105 -2.34 -6.65 -2.53
C TYR A 105 -2.68 -7.17 -1.14
N VAL A 106 -1.72 -7.12 -0.23
CA VAL A 106 -1.92 -7.52 1.16
C VAL A 106 -1.50 -6.37 2.05
N ASN A 107 -2.36 -6.03 3.00
CA ASN A 107 -2.12 -4.97 3.97
C ASN A 107 -2.35 -5.54 5.37
N GLU A 108 -1.29 -5.60 6.16
CA GLU A 108 -1.33 -6.06 7.55
C GLU A 108 -0.95 -4.92 8.48
N TYR A 109 -1.68 -4.75 9.56
CA TYR A 109 -1.34 -3.72 10.54
C TYR A 109 -1.84 -4.08 11.92
N GLU A 110 -1.11 -3.56 12.92
CA GLU A 110 -1.48 -3.67 14.31
C GLU A 110 -2.31 -2.45 14.70
N LEU A 111 -3.32 -2.66 15.54
CA LEU A 111 -4.12 -1.56 16.07
C LEU A 111 -3.53 -1.07 17.39
N PRO A 112 -3.50 0.26 17.62
CA PRO A 112 -3.10 0.78 18.92
C PRO A 112 -4.03 0.28 20.02
N GLY A 113 -3.47 -0.02 21.19
CA GLY A 113 -4.25 -0.46 22.35
C GLY A 113 -4.46 -1.97 22.46
N GLY A 114 -3.94 -2.76 21.51
CA GLY A 114 -4.02 -4.23 21.57
C GLY A 114 -5.44 -4.75 21.78
N PRO A 115 -5.68 -5.66 22.75
CA PRO A 115 -7.01 -6.23 22.96
C PRO A 115 -8.09 -5.21 23.32
N LEU A 116 -7.73 -4.10 23.93
CA LEU A 116 -8.67 -3.04 24.30
C LEU A 116 -9.10 -2.19 23.11
N GLY A 117 -8.36 -2.24 22.01
CA GLY A 117 -8.71 -1.57 20.77
C GLY A 117 -9.76 -2.29 19.94
N LYS A 118 -10.22 -3.47 20.35
CA LYS A 118 -11.12 -4.31 19.56
C LYS A 118 -12.45 -3.66 19.22
N ILE A 119 -12.98 -2.83 20.09
CA ILE A 119 -14.30 -2.19 19.86
C ILE A 119 -14.21 -1.18 18.73
N GLY A 120 -13.15 -0.36 18.70
CA GLY A 120 -12.88 0.53 17.58
C GLY A 120 -12.30 -0.19 16.37
N GLY A 121 -11.70 -1.37 16.58
CA GLY A 121 -11.00 -2.15 15.57
C GLY A 121 -11.86 -2.62 14.41
N LYS A 122 -13.11 -3.01 14.68
CA LYS A 122 -14.03 -3.46 13.62
C LYS A 122 -14.39 -2.33 12.65
N ALA A 123 -14.68 -1.15 13.19
CA ALA A 123 -14.98 0.01 12.36
C ALA A 123 -13.77 0.42 11.52
N PHE A 124 -12.59 0.45 12.13
CA PHE A 124 -11.34 0.74 11.44
C PHE A 124 -11.06 -0.30 10.35
N GLN A 125 -11.28 -1.58 10.64
CA GLN A 125 -11.07 -2.67 9.67
C GLN A 125 -11.99 -2.55 8.46
N ARG A 126 -13.26 -2.19 8.67
CA ARG A 126 -14.21 -1.97 7.56
C ARG A 126 -13.76 -0.81 6.68
N THR A 127 -13.34 0.29 7.32
CA THR A 127 -12.85 1.46 6.60
C THR A 127 -11.59 1.10 5.79
N ALA A 128 -10.65 0.41 6.41
CA ALA A 128 -9.41 0.00 5.75
C ALA A 128 -9.68 -0.94 4.56
N ALA A 129 -10.60 -1.91 4.73
CA ALA A 129 -10.97 -2.83 3.65
C ALA A 129 -11.62 -2.08 2.49
N LYS A 130 -12.53 -1.16 2.79
CA LYS A 130 -13.19 -0.33 1.78
C LYS A 130 -12.19 0.56 1.05
N GLU A 131 -11.24 1.15 1.77
CA GLU A 131 -10.19 1.96 1.17
C GLU A 131 -9.24 1.13 0.31
N ALA A 132 -8.95 -0.12 0.69
CA ALA A 132 -8.17 -1.02 -0.13
C ALA A 132 -8.87 -1.30 -1.47
N ASP A 133 -10.18 -1.53 -1.45
CA ASP A 133 -10.96 -1.74 -2.67
C ASP A 133 -10.92 -0.50 -3.57
N ARG A 134 -11.10 0.67 -3.01
CA ARG A 134 -11.05 1.95 -3.75
C ARG A 134 -9.66 2.23 -4.31
N THR A 135 -8.62 1.92 -3.55
CA THR A 135 -7.23 2.06 -3.96
C THR A 135 -6.94 1.23 -5.22
N LEU A 136 -7.38 -0.03 -5.22
CA LEU A 136 -7.16 -0.91 -6.38
C LEU A 136 -7.95 -0.45 -7.61
N VAL A 137 -9.17 0.04 -7.43
CA VAL A 137 -9.95 0.59 -8.55
C VAL A 137 -9.25 1.81 -9.16
N LYS A 138 -8.69 2.69 -8.33
CA LYS A 138 -7.94 3.84 -8.81
C LYS A 138 -6.67 3.41 -9.55
N LEU A 139 -5.95 2.42 -9.02
CA LEU A 139 -4.76 1.90 -9.68
C LEU A 139 -5.10 1.35 -11.07
N LYS A 140 -6.14 0.52 -11.14
CA LYS A 140 -6.61 -0.04 -12.42
C LYS A 140 -6.96 1.08 -13.40
N GLY A 141 -7.64 2.11 -12.93
CA GLY A 141 -8.04 3.26 -13.75
C GLY A 141 -6.87 4.03 -14.37
N LEU A 142 -5.70 3.99 -13.78
CA LEU A 142 -4.51 4.65 -14.34
C LEU A 142 -4.05 4.01 -15.65
N PHE A 143 -4.36 2.74 -15.86
CA PHE A 143 -3.91 1.96 -17.02
C PHE A 143 -5.02 1.69 -18.04
N GLU A 144 -6.27 1.96 -17.70
CA GLU A 144 -7.43 1.61 -18.53
C GLU A 144 -8.23 2.86 -18.93
N ARG A 145 -7.54 3.83 -19.47
CA ARG A 145 -8.17 5.06 -19.97
C ARG A 145 -8.48 4.99 -21.44
#